data_0e7acaf2098dca8dd116a518192275db
#
_entry.id   0e7acaf2098dca8dd116a518192275db
#
_cell.length_a   1.000
_cell.length_b   1.000
_cell.length_c   1.000
_cell.angle_alpha   90.00
_cell.angle_beta   90.00
_cell.angle_gamma   90.00
#
_symmetry.space_group_name_H-M   'P 1'
#
loop_
_entity.id
_entity.type
_entity.pdbx_description
1 polymer ?
#
loop_
_entity_poly.entity_id
_entity_poly.type
_entity_poly.pdbx_seq_one_letter_code
_entity_poly.pdbx_strand_id
1 'polypeptide(L)'
;VGAAKVTNDRSKIILKATPQDGSTVKQLGYELFPAPVELACPAGVTGPLCDRKQSLIDLAARTSPAAALEATGIALLCKQSPFNPTPSNTSTCDRQIRKPQTVIAAAPHMHLLGRSLRIIANPGTSNESVLLDRQNYNFDDQSSTVLAKPIKLNVGDTVRVECTFDPTLRQKLPLLKKLPAKYITWDAACKQWYAG
;
A
#
# COMPACT_ATOMS: atom_id res chain seq x y z
N VAL A 1 -0.45 16.58 0.26
CA VAL A 1 0.15 17.80 -0.23
C VAL A 1 -0.81 18.95 0.05
N GLY A 2 -0.48 19.85 0.93
CA GLY A 2 -1.31 21.02 1.26
C GLY A 2 -0.81 22.26 0.53
N ALA A 3 -1.73 23.07 0.02
CA ALA A 3 -1.39 24.38 -0.53
C ALA A 3 -0.83 25.30 0.56
N ALA A 4 0.24 26.03 0.28
CA ALA A 4 0.84 26.98 1.21
C ALA A 4 -0.03 28.22 1.44
N LYS A 5 -1.02 28.45 0.58
CA LYS A 5 -1.99 29.55 0.66
C LYS A 5 -3.37 29.04 0.29
N VAL A 6 -4.39 29.66 0.84
CA VAL A 6 -5.77 29.43 0.40
C VAL A 6 -5.87 29.87 -1.07
N THR A 7 -6.26 28.95 -1.94
CA THR A 7 -6.53 29.24 -3.35
C THR A 7 -8.00 28.95 -3.64
N ASN A 8 -8.59 29.74 -4.52
CA ASN A 8 -9.93 29.42 -5.01
C ASN A 8 -9.85 28.20 -5.91
N ASP A 9 -10.42 27.09 -5.46
CA ASP A 9 -10.54 25.89 -6.26
C ASP A 9 -11.82 25.98 -7.13
N ARG A 10 -11.64 25.72 -8.42
CA ARG A 10 -12.75 25.62 -9.40
C ARG A 10 -12.84 24.20 -9.97
N SER A 11 -12.48 23.20 -9.18
CA SER A 11 -12.60 21.80 -9.58
C SER A 11 -14.04 21.46 -9.97
N LYS A 12 -14.19 20.69 -11.02
CA LYS A 12 -15.46 20.23 -11.55
C LYS A 12 -15.44 18.71 -11.69
N ILE A 13 -16.47 18.07 -11.16
CA ILE A 13 -16.71 16.65 -11.36
C ILE A 13 -17.87 16.51 -12.36
N ILE A 14 -17.63 15.77 -13.45
CA ILE A 14 -18.67 15.45 -14.43
C ILE A 14 -18.97 13.97 -14.26
N LEU A 15 -20.20 13.66 -13.86
CA LEU A 15 -20.70 12.29 -13.77
C LEU A 15 -21.54 11.96 -15.00
N LYS A 16 -21.22 10.84 -15.66
CA LYS A 16 -22.11 10.21 -16.63
C LYS A 16 -22.82 9.07 -15.94
N ALA A 17 -24.12 9.19 -15.78
CA ALA A 17 -24.96 8.14 -15.24
C ALA A 17 -25.70 7.44 -16.36
N THR A 18 -25.76 6.12 -16.34
CA THR A 18 -26.61 5.31 -17.21
C THR A 18 -27.72 4.73 -16.36
N PRO A 19 -29.00 4.83 -16.77
CA PRO A 19 -30.09 4.18 -16.07
C PRO A 19 -29.82 2.68 -15.95
N GLN A 20 -30.05 2.12 -14.78
CA GLN A 20 -29.95 0.68 -14.58
C GLN A 20 -31.22 0.02 -15.12
N ASP A 21 -31.21 -0.34 -16.38
CA ASP A 21 -32.32 -1.03 -17.07
C ASP A 21 -32.27 -2.56 -16.94
N GLY A 22 -31.35 -3.07 -16.11
CA GLY A 22 -31.23 -4.49 -15.77
C GLY A 22 -30.47 -5.36 -16.77
N SER A 23 -30.06 -4.86 -17.91
CA SER A 23 -29.58 -5.76 -18.97
C SER A 23 -28.08 -5.85 -19.22
N THR A 24 -27.28 -4.84 -18.91
CA THR A 24 -25.87 -4.82 -19.38
C THR A 24 -24.82 -4.33 -18.40
N VAL A 25 -25.20 -3.70 -17.28
CA VAL A 25 -24.22 -3.16 -16.33
C VAL A 25 -23.84 -4.23 -15.32
N LYS A 26 -22.59 -4.67 -15.37
CA LYS A 26 -22.01 -5.53 -14.34
C LYS A 26 -21.51 -4.68 -13.20
N GLN A 27 -21.88 -5.04 -11.98
CA GLN A 27 -21.32 -4.40 -10.79
C GLN A 27 -19.83 -4.70 -10.71
N LEU A 28 -19.02 -3.64 -10.58
CA LEU A 28 -17.60 -3.74 -10.35
C LEU A 28 -17.36 -3.78 -8.83
N GLY A 29 -16.67 -4.82 -8.38
CA GLY A 29 -16.11 -4.89 -7.04
C GLY A 29 -14.66 -4.43 -7.01
N TYR A 30 -14.12 -4.19 -5.83
CA TYR A 30 -12.70 -4.04 -5.63
C TYR A 30 -12.22 -4.94 -4.49
N GLU A 31 -10.97 -5.36 -4.55
CA GLU A 31 -10.31 -6.13 -3.51
C GLU A 31 -8.98 -5.48 -3.17
N LEU A 32 -8.70 -5.37 -1.86
CA LEU A 32 -7.47 -4.79 -1.34
C LEU A 32 -6.44 -5.88 -1.08
N PHE A 33 -5.23 -5.67 -1.58
CA PHE A 33 -4.07 -6.54 -1.35
C PHE A 33 -2.99 -5.75 -0.61
N PRO A 34 -3.07 -5.62 0.73
CA PRO A 34 -2.06 -4.91 1.49
C PRO A 34 -0.78 -5.73 1.60
N ALA A 35 0.36 -5.04 1.64
CA ALA A 35 1.63 -5.57 2.11
C ALA A 35 2.02 -4.88 3.42
N PRO A 36 2.89 -5.47 4.27
CA PRO A 36 3.37 -4.83 5.46
C PRO A 36 4.01 -3.48 5.13
N VAL A 37 3.52 -2.45 5.80
CA VAL A 37 3.87 -1.05 5.52
C VAL A 37 5.01 -0.53 6.37
N GLU A 38 5.45 -1.33 7.33
CA GLU A 38 6.46 -0.94 8.28
C GLU A 38 7.81 -1.47 7.87
N LEU A 39 8.74 -0.54 7.75
CA LEU A 39 10.13 -0.85 7.50
C LEU A 39 10.84 -1.08 8.83
N ALA A 40 11.52 -2.20 8.94
CA ALA A 40 12.48 -2.39 10.02
C ALA A 40 13.57 -1.32 9.93
N CYS A 41 14.12 -0.92 11.07
CA CYS A 41 15.26 -0.02 11.05
C CYS A 41 16.41 -0.64 10.27
N PRO A 42 17.16 0.17 9.51
CA PRO A 42 18.39 -0.31 8.86
C PRO A 42 19.38 -0.88 9.87
N ALA A 43 20.24 -1.79 9.42
CA ALA A 43 21.29 -2.36 10.26
C ALA A 43 22.14 -1.25 10.88
N GLY A 44 22.43 -1.36 12.18
CA GLY A 44 23.20 -0.38 12.95
C GLY A 44 22.39 0.84 13.44
N VAL A 45 21.14 1.01 13.05
CA VAL A 45 20.24 2.04 13.59
C VAL A 45 19.53 1.50 14.81
N THR A 46 19.67 2.19 15.95
CA THR A 46 19.04 1.84 17.22
C THR A 46 18.13 2.96 17.70
N GLY A 47 17.25 2.64 18.62
CA GLY A 47 16.34 3.59 19.23
C GLY A 47 15.00 2.95 19.61
N PRO A 48 14.19 3.62 20.43
CA PRO A 48 12.92 3.05 20.90
C PRO A 48 11.97 2.66 19.76
N LEU A 49 11.97 3.40 18.65
CA LEU A 49 11.12 3.11 17.50
C LEU A 49 11.65 1.98 16.62
N CYS A 50 12.90 1.54 16.84
CA CYS A 50 13.45 0.34 16.22
C CYS A 50 13.08 -0.93 16.97
N ASP A 51 12.64 -0.82 18.22
CA ASP A 51 11.97 -1.88 18.95
C ASP A 51 10.53 -1.99 18.45
N ARG A 52 10.22 -3.07 17.77
CA ARG A 52 8.92 -3.27 17.14
C ARG A 52 7.77 -3.27 18.14
N LYS A 53 7.98 -3.83 19.32
CA LYS A 53 6.97 -3.83 20.37
C LYS A 53 6.68 -2.41 20.88
N GLN A 54 7.74 -1.63 21.11
CA GLN A 54 7.59 -0.23 21.51
C GLN A 54 6.94 0.61 20.43
N SER A 55 7.26 0.36 19.17
CA SER A 55 6.65 1.10 18.05
C SER A 55 5.16 0.77 17.90
N LEU A 56 4.72 -0.47 18.13
CA LEU A 56 3.30 -0.84 18.16
C LEU A 56 2.55 -0.22 19.36
N ILE A 57 3.18 -0.16 20.53
CA ILE A 57 2.61 0.52 21.69
C ILE A 57 2.44 2.01 21.42
N ASP A 58 3.45 2.64 20.85
CA ASP A 58 3.42 4.06 20.46
C ASP A 58 2.35 4.33 19.37
N LEU A 59 2.15 3.41 18.43
CA LEU A 59 1.05 3.47 17.46
C LEU A 59 -0.30 3.48 18.14
N ALA A 60 -0.53 2.48 18.97
CA ALA A 60 -1.79 2.36 19.67
C ALA A 60 -2.10 3.61 20.51
N ALA A 61 -1.09 4.20 21.14
CA ALA A 61 -1.24 5.40 21.98
C ALA A 61 -1.54 6.67 21.14
N ARG A 62 -0.92 6.79 19.96
CA ARG A 62 -1.06 8.00 19.13
C ARG A 62 -2.27 7.95 18.18
N THR A 63 -2.73 6.78 17.81
CA THR A 63 -3.84 6.62 16.86
C THR A 63 -4.99 5.84 17.49
N SER A 64 -4.87 4.53 17.56
CA SER A 64 -5.81 3.65 18.25
C SER A 64 -5.24 2.25 18.44
N PRO A 65 -5.74 1.47 19.40
CA PRO A 65 -5.39 0.05 19.52
C PRO A 65 -5.72 -0.75 18.25
N ALA A 66 -6.80 -0.41 17.56
CA ALA A 66 -7.18 -1.05 16.30
C ALA A 66 -6.07 -0.93 15.26
N ALA A 67 -5.40 0.22 15.25
CA ALA A 67 -4.30 0.49 14.37
C ALA A 67 -3.12 -0.46 14.57
N ALA A 68 -2.70 -0.69 15.78
CA ALA A 68 -1.63 -1.64 16.09
C ALA A 68 -2.02 -3.09 15.77
N LEU A 69 -3.30 -3.45 15.99
CA LEU A 69 -3.83 -4.76 15.64
C LEU A 69 -3.82 -4.99 14.13
N GLU A 70 -4.20 -4.00 13.35
CA GLU A 70 -4.19 -4.10 11.89
C GLU A 70 -2.76 -4.23 11.35
N ALA A 71 -1.83 -3.40 11.80
CA ALA A 71 -0.41 -3.50 11.41
C ALA A 71 0.16 -4.90 11.74
N THR A 72 -0.15 -5.42 12.92
CA THR A 72 0.22 -6.77 13.33
C THR A 72 -0.45 -7.83 12.44
N GLY A 73 -1.74 -7.67 12.18
CA GLY A 73 -2.54 -8.58 11.36
C GLY A 73 -2.04 -8.67 9.92
N ILE A 74 -1.67 -7.53 9.31
CA ILE A 74 -1.10 -7.51 7.95
C ILE A 74 0.23 -8.25 7.92
N ALA A 75 1.12 -8.03 8.90
CA ALA A 75 2.39 -8.75 8.96
C ALA A 75 2.16 -10.27 9.03
N LEU A 76 1.27 -10.73 9.92
CA LEU A 76 0.93 -12.15 10.04
C LEU A 76 0.29 -12.71 8.77
N LEU A 77 -0.62 -11.96 8.15
CA LEU A 77 -1.25 -12.33 6.87
C LEU A 77 -0.20 -12.57 5.78
N CYS A 78 0.86 -11.77 5.78
CA CYS A 78 1.97 -11.86 4.85
C CYS A 78 3.07 -12.82 5.32
N LYS A 79 2.82 -13.63 6.33
CA LYS A 79 3.76 -14.60 6.92
C LYS A 79 5.06 -13.97 7.42
N GLN A 80 4.98 -12.72 7.86
CA GLN A 80 6.11 -12.00 8.45
C GLN A 80 5.94 -11.90 9.97
N SER A 81 7.08 -11.86 10.68
CA SER A 81 7.05 -11.62 12.12
C SER A 81 6.65 -10.17 12.42
N PRO A 82 5.57 -9.93 13.18
CA PRO A 82 5.19 -8.58 13.55
C PRO A 82 6.15 -7.93 14.56
N PHE A 83 7.00 -8.73 15.23
CA PHE A 83 7.89 -8.23 16.28
C PHE A 83 9.36 -8.20 15.85
N ASN A 84 9.74 -9.06 14.91
CA ASN A 84 11.11 -9.17 14.41
C ASN A 84 11.10 -9.14 12.86
N PRO A 85 10.75 -8.01 12.25
CA PRO A 85 10.77 -7.88 10.80
C PRO A 85 12.21 -7.93 10.30
N THR A 86 12.43 -8.60 9.18
CA THR A 86 13.74 -8.57 8.50
C THR A 86 13.95 -7.17 7.89
N PRO A 87 15.09 -6.52 8.16
CA PRO A 87 15.40 -5.24 7.52
C PRO A 87 15.37 -5.34 6.00
N SER A 88 14.52 -4.54 5.37
CA SER A 88 14.38 -4.48 3.92
C SER A 88 13.73 -3.16 3.52
N ASN A 89 14.08 -2.64 2.34
CA ASN A 89 13.36 -1.54 1.72
C ASN A 89 12.18 -2.03 0.88
N THR A 90 11.99 -3.35 0.75
CA THR A 90 10.88 -3.94 0.00
C THR A 90 10.04 -4.80 0.92
N SER A 91 8.76 -4.53 0.90
CA SER A 91 7.72 -5.31 1.57
C SER A 91 6.99 -6.15 0.56
N THR A 92 6.79 -7.44 0.86
CA THR A 92 6.14 -8.39 -0.05
C THR A 92 5.03 -9.12 0.68
N CYS A 93 3.92 -9.34 0.00
CA CYS A 93 2.81 -10.12 0.54
C CYS A 93 2.18 -11.00 -0.54
N ASP A 94 2.12 -12.30 -0.29
CA ASP A 94 1.46 -13.28 -1.13
C ASP A 94 0.10 -13.63 -0.53
N ARG A 95 -0.96 -13.48 -1.32
CA ARG A 95 -2.31 -13.84 -0.91
C ARG A 95 -2.96 -14.79 -1.91
N GLN A 96 -3.55 -15.84 -1.40
CA GLN A 96 -4.31 -16.77 -2.23
C GLN A 96 -5.71 -16.24 -2.53
N ILE A 97 -6.12 -16.40 -3.76
CA ILE A 97 -7.47 -16.12 -4.23
C ILE A 97 -8.43 -17.17 -3.66
N ARG A 98 -9.47 -16.71 -2.99
CA ARG A 98 -10.48 -17.57 -2.33
C ARG A 98 -11.79 -17.69 -3.11
N LYS A 99 -12.01 -16.79 -4.05
CA LYS A 99 -13.18 -16.79 -4.94
C LYS A 99 -12.72 -16.46 -6.35
N PRO A 100 -13.24 -17.12 -7.39
CA PRO A 100 -12.93 -16.77 -8.76
C PRO A 100 -13.29 -15.31 -9.04
N GLN A 101 -12.39 -14.60 -9.72
CA GLN A 101 -12.60 -13.20 -10.07
C GLN A 101 -11.90 -12.85 -11.38
N THR A 102 -12.34 -11.77 -12.00
CA THR A 102 -11.73 -11.25 -13.22
C THR A 102 -11.22 -9.85 -12.93
N VAL A 103 -9.90 -9.70 -12.96
CA VAL A 103 -9.24 -8.39 -12.77
C VAL A 103 -9.27 -7.64 -14.08
N ILE A 104 -9.78 -6.42 -14.08
CA ILE A 104 -9.84 -5.54 -15.24
C ILE A 104 -8.97 -4.30 -15.10
N ALA A 105 -8.65 -3.93 -13.85
CA ALA A 105 -7.79 -2.78 -13.54
C ALA A 105 -7.08 -3.03 -12.21
N ALA A 106 -5.97 -2.35 -12.03
CA ALA A 106 -5.24 -2.29 -10.76
C ALA A 106 -4.81 -0.85 -10.46
N ALA A 107 -4.80 -0.47 -9.19
CA ALA A 107 -4.38 0.84 -8.74
C ALA A 107 -3.31 0.72 -7.66
N PRO A 108 -2.25 1.54 -7.72
CA PRO A 108 -1.26 1.59 -6.65
C PRO A 108 -1.71 2.53 -5.56
N HIS A 109 -1.40 2.20 -4.31
CA HIS A 109 -1.42 3.17 -3.22
C HIS A 109 -0.23 2.95 -2.30
N MET A 110 0.58 3.96 -2.13
CA MET A 110 1.64 4.05 -1.13
C MET A 110 1.70 5.48 -0.62
N HIS A 111 2.36 5.71 0.51
CA HIS A 111 2.61 7.05 0.99
C HIS A 111 3.95 7.60 0.51
N LEU A 112 4.35 8.74 1.08
CA LEU A 112 5.44 9.59 0.58
C LEU A 112 6.83 8.93 0.47
N LEU A 113 7.08 7.84 1.17
CA LEU A 113 8.30 7.06 1.02
C LEU A 113 8.23 6.00 -0.08
N GLY A 114 7.07 5.82 -0.70
CA GLY A 114 6.88 4.87 -1.80
C GLY A 114 7.79 5.19 -2.99
N ARG A 115 8.41 4.17 -3.53
CA ARG A 115 9.30 4.27 -4.70
C ARG A 115 8.80 3.48 -5.89
N SER A 116 8.37 2.25 -5.65
CA SER A 116 7.76 1.41 -6.67
C SER A 116 6.75 0.44 -6.05
N LEU A 117 5.77 0.05 -6.85
CA LEU A 117 4.77 -0.95 -6.48
C LEU A 117 4.51 -1.88 -7.66
N ARG A 118 4.51 -3.19 -7.39
CA ARG A 118 4.16 -4.21 -8.36
C ARG A 118 3.06 -5.11 -7.81
N ILE A 119 2.16 -5.53 -8.68
CA ILE A 119 1.14 -6.54 -8.39
C ILE A 119 1.28 -7.64 -9.43
N ILE A 120 1.50 -8.87 -8.98
CA ILE A 120 1.83 -10.01 -9.83
C ILE A 120 0.88 -11.16 -9.49
N ALA A 121 0.19 -11.69 -10.48
CA ALA A 121 -0.57 -12.91 -10.36
C ALA A 121 0.34 -14.11 -10.63
N ASN A 122 0.23 -15.15 -9.81
CA ASN A 122 0.97 -16.42 -9.90
C ASN A 122 2.49 -16.27 -10.06
N PRO A 123 3.15 -15.50 -9.18
CA PRO A 123 4.58 -15.18 -9.30
C PRO A 123 5.44 -16.44 -9.35
N GLY A 124 6.40 -16.48 -10.28
CA GLY A 124 7.35 -17.57 -10.45
C GLY A 124 6.78 -18.83 -11.10
N THR A 125 5.58 -18.77 -11.66
CA THR A 125 4.94 -19.89 -12.37
C THR A 125 4.86 -19.62 -13.87
N SER A 126 4.51 -20.63 -14.67
CA SER A 126 4.24 -20.47 -16.10
C SER A 126 3.01 -19.60 -16.40
N ASN A 127 2.15 -19.37 -15.40
CA ASN A 127 0.96 -18.54 -15.48
C ASN A 127 1.16 -17.15 -14.85
N GLU A 128 2.40 -16.75 -14.65
CA GLU A 128 2.70 -15.41 -14.11
C GLU A 128 2.15 -14.33 -15.02
N SER A 129 1.50 -13.34 -14.42
CA SER A 129 0.99 -12.16 -15.10
C SER A 129 1.17 -10.92 -14.25
N VAL A 130 1.75 -9.87 -14.83
CA VAL A 130 1.90 -8.58 -14.15
C VAL A 130 0.58 -7.81 -14.28
N LEU A 131 -0.07 -7.54 -13.15
CA LEU A 131 -1.31 -6.76 -13.08
C LEU A 131 -1.02 -5.25 -13.00
N LEU A 132 0.08 -4.90 -12.34
CA LEU A 132 0.53 -3.53 -12.19
C LEU A 132 2.05 -3.50 -12.01
N ASP A 133 2.72 -2.57 -12.69
CA ASP A 133 4.13 -2.27 -12.47
C ASP A 133 4.36 -0.75 -12.50
N ARG A 134 4.53 -0.16 -11.32
CA ARG A 134 4.81 1.26 -11.11
C ARG A 134 6.21 1.43 -10.57
N GLN A 135 7.21 1.50 -11.45
CA GLN A 135 8.63 1.64 -11.10
C GLN A 135 8.99 3.02 -10.53
N ASN A 136 8.26 4.05 -10.91
CA ASN A 136 8.42 5.42 -10.43
C ASN A 136 7.08 5.86 -9.80
N TYR A 137 6.80 5.33 -8.60
CA TYR A 137 5.59 5.71 -7.90
C TYR A 137 5.62 7.20 -7.53
N ASN A 138 4.51 7.87 -7.77
CA ASN A 138 4.28 9.26 -7.38
C ASN A 138 3.03 9.32 -6.52
N PHE A 139 3.16 9.85 -5.31
CA PHE A 139 2.03 10.00 -4.39
C PHE A 139 0.91 10.89 -4.94
N ASP A 140 1.23 11.85 -5.78
CA ASP A 140 0.26 12.76 -6.39
C ASP A 140 -0.42 12.17 -7.64
N ASP A 141 0.04 11.01 -8.11
CA ASP A 141 -0.56 10.27 -9.24
C ASP A 141 -0.74 8.78 -8.88
N GLN A 142 -1.91 8.46 -8.35
CA GLN A 142 -2.31 7.12 -7.96
C GLN A 142 -3.40 6.57 -8.91
N SER A 143 -3.34 6.96 -10.16
CA SER A 143 -4.32 6.56 -11.16
C SER A 143 -4.35 5.04 -11.39
N SER A 144 -5.56 4.52 -11.60
CA SER A 144 -5.76 3.13 -11.96
C SER A 144 -5.20 2.84 -13.35
N THR A 145 -4.63 1.66 -13.52
CA THR A 145 -4.23 1.11 -14.82
C THR A 145 -5.25 0.06 -15.24
N VAL A 146 -5.94 0.32 -16.34
CA VAL A 146 -6.82 -0.67 -16.97
C VAL A 146 -5.95 -1.68 -17.70
N LEU A 147 -6.19 -2.96 -17.47
CA LEU A 147 -5.46 -4.04 -18.12
C LEU A 147 -5.83 -4.13 -19.61
N ALA A 148 -4.84 -4.34 -20.45
CA ALA A 148 -5.07 -4.52 -21.90
C ALA A 148 -6.01 -5.70 -22.20
N LYS A 149 -5.97 -6.73 -21.36
CA LYS A 149 -6.89 -7.88 -21.35
C LYS A 149 -7.26 -8.21 -19.91
N PRO A 150 -8.55 -8.48 -19.64
CA PRO A 150 -8.96 -8.98 -18.34
C PRO A 150 -8.23 -10.29 -17.98
N ILE A 151 -7.79 -10.41 -16.73
CA ILE A 151 -7.09 -11.59 -16.22
C ILE A 151 -8.03 -12.33 -15.27
N LYS A 152 -8.28 -13.60 -15.54
CA LYS A 152 -9.06 -14.49 -14.67
C LYS A 152 -8.15 -15.05 -13.60
N LEU A 153 -8.58 -14.92 -12.36
CA LEU A 153 -7.96 -15.54 -11.20
C LEU A 153 -8.92 -16.59 -10.63
N ASN A 154 -8.41 -17.78 -10.40
CA ASN A 154 -9.16 -18.91 -9.87
C ASN A 154 -8.84 -19.11 -8.39
N VAL A 155 -9.63 -19.91 -7.71
CA VAL A 155 -9.33 -20.34 -6.33
C VAL A 155 -7.99 -21.05 -6.31
N GLY A 156 -7.11 -20.62 -5.40
CA GLY A 156 -5.75 -21.16 -5.26
C GLY A 156 -4.69 -20.37 -5.99
N ASP A 157 -5.05 -19.54 -6.99
CA ASP A 157 -4.12 -18.58 -7.58
C ASP A 157 -3.55 -17.65 -6.50
N THR A 158 -2.33 -17.20 -6.70
CA THR A 158 -1.65 -16.29 -5.77
C THR A 158 -1.52 -14.91 -6.39
N VAL A 159 -1.81 -13.87 -5.61
CA VAL A 159 -1.47 -12.50 -5.94
C VAL A 159 -0.40 -12.00 -4.99
N ARG A 160 0.71 -11.55 -5.55
CA ARG A 160 1.82 -10.92 -4.84
C ARG A 160 1.76 -9.43 -5.00
N VAL A 161 1.89 -8.71 -3.88
CA VAL A 161 2.16 -7.28 -3.86
C VAL A 161 3.59 -7.04 -3.40
N GLU A 162 4.32 -6.21 -4.11
CA GLU A 162 5.69 -5.79 -3.77
C GLU A 162 5.71 -4.26 -3.68
N CYS A 163 6.06 -3.73 -2.52
CA CYS A 163 6.17 -2.30 -2.25
C CYS A 163 7.62 -1.96 -1.90
N THR A 164 8.28 -1.15 -2.71
CA THR A 164 9.63 -0.67 -2.43
C THR A 164 9.60 0.77 -1.96
N PHE A 165 10.37 1.06 -0.92
CA PHE A 165 10.43 2.36 -0.26
C PHE A 165 11.83 2.96 -0.37
N ASP A 166 11.90 4.29 -0.42
CA ASP A 166 13.15 5.03 -0.32
C ASP A 166 13.17 5.84 0.98
N PRO A 167 13.82 5.33 2.04
CA PRO A 167 13.88 6.03 3.32
C PRO A 167 14.65 7.37 3.24
N THR A 168 15.45 7.61 2.19
CA THR A 168 16.14 8.88 2.00
C THR A 168 15.19 10.03 1.65
N LEU A 169 14.01 9.73 1.11
CA LEU A 169 12.97 10.72 0.83
C LEU A 169 12.52 11.46 2.09
N ARG A 170 12.64 10.83 3.24
CA ARG A 170 12.37 11.44 4.53
C ARG A 170 13.13 12.74 4.75
N GLN A 171 14.39 12.79 4.33
CA GLN A 171 15.24 13.97 4.47
C GLN A 171 15.15 14.94 3.27
N LYS A 172 14.63 14.48 2.16
CA LYS A 172 14.51 15.26 0.94
C LYS A 172 13.17 16.00 0.86
N LEU A 173 12.09 15.37 1.34
CA LEU A 173 10.75 15.94 1.22
C LEU A 173 10.50 17.00 2.32
N PRO A 174 10.13 18.24 1.94
CA PRO A 174 9.95 19.34 2.90
C PRO A 174 8.91 19.04 3.98
N LEU A 175 7.86 18.29 3.62
CA LEU A 175 6.81 17.91 4.55
C LEU A 175 7.35 16.98 5.65
N LEU A 176 8.14 15.98 5.27
CA LEU A 176 8.68 14.99 6.20
C LEU A 176 9.81 15.56 7.07
N LYS A 177 10.62 16.50 6.54
CA LYS A 177 11.66 17.18 7.31
C LYS A 177 11.14 17.93 8.53
N LYS A 178 9.91 18.45 8.45
CA LYS A 178 9.29 19.22 9.53
C LYS A 178 8.74 18.34 10.66
N LEU A 179 8.60 17.04 10.42
CA LEU A 179 8.09 16.12 11.43
C LEU A 179 9.20 15.73 12.40
N PRO A 180 8.92 15.72 13.73
CA PRO A 180 9.86 15.21 14.71
C PRO A 180 10.34 13.80 14.38
N ALA A 181 11.60 13.48 14.64
CA ALA A 181 12.18 12.19 14.29
C ALA A 181 11.36 10.99 14.82
N LYS A 182 10.82 11.11 16.04
CA LYS A 182 9.92 10.10 16.63
C LYS A 182 8.61 9.86 15.86
N TYR A 183 8.16 10.81 15.06
CA TYR A 183 6.96 10.67 14.23
C TYR A 183 7.26 10.12 12.85
N ILE A 184 8.50 10.23 12.40
CA ILE A 184 8.83 9.92 11.02
C ILE A 184 8.85 8.43 10.74
N THR A 185 9.41 7.63 11.64
CA THR A 185 9.40 6.16 11.50
C THR A 185 7.97 5.66 11.45
N TRP A 186 7.10 6.29 12.21
CA TRP A 186 5.69 6.03 12.29
C TRP A 186 4.87 6.56 11.15
N ASP A 187 5.00 7.83 10.79
CA ASP A 187 4.22 8.42 9.71
C ASP A 187 4.58 7.85 8.35
N ALA A 188 5.83 7.44 8.17
CA ALA A 188 6.21 6.67 7.01
C ALA A 188 5.51 5.31 6.98
N ALA A 189 5.38 4.67 8.15
CA ALA A 189 4.73 3.38 8.27
C ALA A 189 3.21 3.49 8.41
N CYS A 190 2.70 4.33 9.29
CA CYS A 190 1.26 4.41 9.57
C CYS A 190 0.41 4.98 8.47
N LYS A 191 0.89 5.91 7.70
CA LYS A 191 0.13 6.45 6.57
C LYS A 191 0.03 5.48 5.41
N GLN A 192 0.82 4.45 5.41
CA GLN A 192 0.72 3.35 4.45
C GLN A 192 -0.42 2.37 4.75
N TRP A 193 -1.14 2.59 5.84
CA TRP A 193 -2.29 1.79 6.26
C TRP A 193 -3.44 1.77 5.30
N TYR A 194 -3.68 2.86 4.61
CA TYR A 194 -4.68 2.95 3.57
C TYR A 194 -4.15 2.51 2.22
N ALA A 195 -2.96 1.94 2.22
CA ALA A 195 -2.37 1.33 1.07
C ALA A 195 -2.89 -0.09 0.92
N GLY A 196 -4.13 -0.23 0.67
CA GLY A 196 -4.67 -1.47 0.18
C GLY A 196 -4.78 -1.41 -1.30
#